data_c0b65d190ebb718519cc9ee17bad034c
#
_entry.id   c0b65d190ebb718519cc9ee17bad034c
#
_cell.length_a   1.000
_cell.length_b   1.000
_cell.length_c   1.000
_cell.angle_alpha   90.00
_cell.angle_beta   90.00
_cell.angle_gamma   90.00
#
_symmetry.space_group_name_H-M   'P 1'
#
loop_
_entity.id
_entity.type
_entity.pdbx_description
1 polymer ?
#
loop_
_entity_poly.entity_id
_entity_poly.type
_entity_poly.pdbx_seq_one_letter_code
_entity_poly.pdbx_strand_id
1 'polypeptide(L)'
;RMRGRPKVVLARNYEEALALYDKYADNVLGVISDVRFPLGGVKDPEAGLKLLRVIHQRAPFLPLIMESSETENRAKAEAEGFHFVDKNSKKMSLDLRAIMEEHMGFGDFIFRDPKTKAEIMRIHNLKELQDNIFRIPDDSMLYHISRNHMSRWLSARAIFPVSDFLKKITWERLKDVTAHREIIFDAIVQYRHMKNIGVVAVFDRMKFDSYSHFARIGDGSLGGKGRGLAFLDNIIKMHPDFSSFPGVTVQIPKTVVLCTDVFDQFMEQNNLYQIALSDASDEEILRHFLRAQLP
;
A
#
# COMPACT_ATOMS: atom_id res chain seq x y z
N ARG A 1 6.45 -5.21 4.41
CA ARG A 1 7.20 -4.30 5.30
C ARG A 1 7.04 -2.89 4.79
N MET A 2 6.49 -1.98 5.62
CA MET A 2 6.43 -0.54 5.29
C MET A 2 7.85 0.00 5.10
N ARG A 3 8.15 0.55 3.93
CA ARG A 3 9.43 1.23 3.65
C ARG A 3 9.39 2.72 4.00
N GLY A 4 8.21 3.31 4.22
CA GLY A 4 8.02 4.68 4.65
C GLY A 4 7.70 4.74 6.15
N ARG A 5 8.48 5.49 6.93
CA ARG A 5 8.13 5.84 8.31
C ARG A 5 7.40 7.17 8.30
N PRO A 6 6.29 7.33 9.04
CA PRO A 6 5.66 8.63 9.17
C PRO A 6 6.66 9.61 9.80
N LYS A 7 6.68 10.82 9.27
CA LYS A 7 7.43 11.91 9.89
C LYS A 7 6.53 12.54 10.95
N VAL A 8 7.00 12.57 12.18
CA VAL A 8 6.35 13.30 13.26
C VAL A 8 6.90 14.74 13.24
N VAL A 9 6.00 15.71 13.17
CA VAL A 9 6.32 17.13 13.25
C VAL A 9 5.77 17.63 14.57
N LEU A 10 6.64 18.24 15.37
CA LEU A 10 6.29 18.71 16.72
C LEU A 10 6.13 20.23 16.72
N ALA A 11 5.06 20.69 17.37
CA ALA A 11 4.81 22.09 17.66
C ALA A 11 4.73 22.31 19.17
N ARG A 12 5.18 23.47 19.64
CA ARG A 12 5.24 23.82 21.07
C ARG A 12 4.17 24.81 21.50
N ASN A 13 3.53 25.46 20.55
CA ASN A 13 2.46 26.42 20.77
C ASN A 13 1.44 26.38 19.63
N TYR A 14 0.36 27.12 19.80
CA TYR A 14 -0.78 27.14 18.87
C TYR A 14 -0.39 27.65 17.48
N GLU A 15 0.35 28.75 17.43
CA GLU A 15 0.72 29.43 16.18
C GLU A 15 1.66 28.57 15.36
N GLU A 16 2.64 27.94 16.02
CA GLU A 16 3.55 26.99 15.36
C GLU A 16 2.79 25.76 14.83
N ALA A 17 1.86 25.22 15.63
CA ALA A 17 1.05 24.07 15.22
C ALA A 17 0.22 24.38 13.99
N LEU A 18 -0.43 25.55 13.95
CA LEU A 18 -1.24 25.97 12.82
C LEU A 18 -0.39 26.23 11.58
N ALA A 19 0.75 26.90 11.72
CA ALA A 19 1.69 27.15 10.63
C ALA A 19 2.26 25.86 10.04
N LEU A 20 2.60 24.88 10.89
CA LEU A 20 3.05 23.55 10.43
C LEU A 20 1.93 22.77 9.76
N TYR A 21 0.71 22.85 10.28
CA TYR A 21 -0.46 22.26 9.62
C TYR A 21 -0.66 22.87 8.23
N ASP A 22 -0.67 24.20 8.10
CA ASP A 22 -0.85 24.88 6.81
C ASP A 22 0.23 24.48 5.80
N LYS A 23 1.48 24.37 6.27
CA LYS A 23 2.62 23.97 5.42
C LYS A 23 2.51 22.55 4.88
N TYR A 24 1.95 21.62 5.66
CA TYR A 24 1.94 20.19 5.36
C TYR A 24 0.53 19.61 5.16
N ALA A 25 -0.51 20.45 5.06
CA ALA A 25 -1.93 20.06 5.06
C ALA A 25 -2.23 18.89 4.11
N ASP A 26 -1.67 18.92 2.89
CA ASP A 26 -1.88 17.88 1.88
C ASP A 26 -1.31 16.50 2.27
N ASN A 27 -0.37 16.45 3.22
CA ASN A 27 0.33 15.24 3.61
C ASN A 27 0.11 14.82 5.05
N VAL A 28 -0.69 15.58 5.81
CA VAL A 28 -1.03 15.25 7.20
C VAL A 28 -1.95 14.03 7.22
N LEU A 29 -1.57 13.00 7.97
CA LEU A 29 -2.35 11.78 8.17
C LEU A 29 -3.27 11.86 9.39
N GLY A 30 -2.94 12.74 10.32
CA GLY A 30 -3.70 13.01 11.53
C GLY A 30 -2.97 14.00 12.42
N VAL A 31 -3.67 14.57 13.39
CA VAL A 31 -3.12 15.51 14.36
C VAL A 31 -3.37 14.99 15.78
N ILE A 32 -2.30 15.02 16.58
CA ILE A 32 -2.34 14.66 18.01
C ILE A 32 -2.04 15.93 18.78
N SER A 33 -2.94 16.32 19.68
CA SER A 33 -2.80 17.56 20.45
C SER A 33 -2.98 17.32 21.93
N ASP A 34 -2.07 17.88 22.73
CA ASP A 34 -2.34 18.11 24.15
C ASP A 34 -3.50 19.12 24.29
N VAL A 35 -4.14 19.14 25.45
CA VAL A 35 -5.21 20.11 25.75
C VAL A 35 -4.65 21.49 26.07
N ARG A 36 -3.51 21.55 26.79
CA ARG A 36 -2.97 22.78 27.38
C ARG A 36 -1.59 23.12 26.87
N PHE A 37 -1.48 24.20 26.14
CA PHE A 37 -0.22 24.75 25.66
C PHE A 37 -0.34 26.27 25.41
N PRO A 38 0.75 26.99 25.09
CA PRO A 38 0.71 28.43 24.86
C PRO A 38 -0.12 28.79 23.60
N LEU A 39 -0.98 29.80 23.76
CA LEU A 39 -1.70 30.53 22.71
C LEU A 39 -1.46 32.01 22.99
N GLY A 40 -0.93 32.75 21.99
CA GLY A 40 -0.57 34.16 22.19
C GLY A 40 0.51 34.38 23.26
N GLY A 41 1.38 33.36 23.46
CA GLY A 41 2.44 33.41 24.48
C GLY A 41 1.99 33.10 25.92
N VAL A 42 0.69 32.89 26.17
CA VAL A 42 0.11 32.56 27.47
C VAL A 42 -0.43 31.14 27.46
N LYS A 43 -0.23 30.39 28.53
CA LYS A 43 -0.76 29.02 28.67
C LYS A 43 -2.29 29.06 28.71
N ASP A 44 -2.91 28.48 27.69
CA ASP A 44 -4.37 28.41 27.52
C ASP A 44 -4.86 27.00 27.87
N PRO A 45 -5.87 26.84 28.74
CA PRO A 45 -6.35 25.55 29.20
C PRO A 45 -7.11 24.76 28.12
N GLU A 46 -7.50 25.39 27.02
CA GLU A 46 -8.27 24.80 25.92
C GLU A 46 -7.59 25.00 24.56
N ALA A 47 -6.31 25.35 24.52
CA ALA A 47 -5.58 25.61 23.28
C ALA A 47 -5.68 24.43 22.29
N GLY A 48 -5.58 23.20 22.79
CA GLY A 48 -5.69 21.98 21.97
C GLY A 48 -7.07 21.81 21.36
N LEU A 49 -8.12 22.02 22.13
CA LEU A 49 -9.49 21.95 21.63
C LEU A 49 -9.75 23.00 20.53
N LYS A 50 -9.28 24.24 20.76
CA LYS A 50 -9.36 25.33 19.79
C LYS A 50 -8.62 25.00 18.50
N LEU A 51 -7.41 24.45 18.61
CA LEU A 51 -6.59 24.03 17.46
C LEU A 51 -7.31 22.95 16.65
N LEU A 52 -7.76 21.88 17.33
CA LEU A 52 -8.43 20.77 16.67
C LEU A 52 -9.73 21.21 15.99
N ARG A 53 -10.51 22.11 16.58
CA ARG A 53 -11.71 22.71 15.95
C ARG A 53 -11.38 23.45 14.65
N VAL A 54 -10.36 24.29 14.65
CA VAL A 54 -9.93 25.03 13.46
C VAL A 54 -9.48 24.07 12.35
N ILE A 55 -8.74 23.02 12.71
CA ILE A 55 -8.30 22.01 11.75
C ILE A 55 -9.50 21.20 11.25
N HIS A 56 -10.43 20.83 12.13
CA HIS A 56 -11.64 20.09 11.77
C HIS A 56 -12.52 20.85 10.74
N GLN A 57 -12.67 22.15 10.93
CA GLN A 57 -13.40 23.00 9.96
C GLN A 57 -12.78 23.00 8.57
N ARG A 58 -11.46 22.91 8.47
CA ARG A 58 -10.71 22.87 7.20
C ARG A 58 -10.61 21.48 6.59
N ALA A 59 -10.57 20.46 7.43
CA ALA A 59 -10.43 19.06 7.05
C ALA A 59 -11.33 18.16 7.91
N PRO A 60 -12.64 18.10 7.64
CA PRO A 60 -13.63 17.40 8.49
C PRO A 60 -13.39 15.90 8.65
N PHE A 61 -12.64 15.30 7.74
CA PHE A 61 -12.36 13.86 7.73
C PHE A 61 -10.93 13.50 8.17
N LEU A 62 -10.13 14.50 8.59
CA LEU A 62 -8.81 14.24 9.13
C LEU A 62 -8.94 13.67 10.55
N PRO A 63 -8.28 12.56 10.88
CA PRO A 63 -8.25 12.03 12.25
C PRO A 63 -7.60 13.03 13.20
N LEU A 64 -8.34 13.43 14.22
CA LEU A 64 -7.91 14.36 15.25
C LEU A 64 -7.94 13.64 16.60
N ILE A 65 -6.84 13.70 17.33
CA ILE A 65 -6.65 13.02 18.60
C ILE A 65 -6.35 14.06 19.66
N MET A 66 -7.10 14.05 20.74
CA MET A 66 -6.83 14.82 21.94
C MET A 66 -6.16 13.93 22.98
N GLU A 67 -5.01 14.35 23.50
CA GLU A 67 -4.35 13.70 24.61
C GLU A 67 -4.54 14.51 25.89
N SER A 68 -4.92 13.85 26.99
CA SER A 68 -5.03 14.52 28.31
C SER A 68 -4.80 13.52 29.43
N SER A 69 -4.29 14.03 30.56
CA SER A 69 -4.28 13.34 31.84
C SER A 69 -5.58 13.50 32.62
N GLU A 70 -6.46 14.40 32.18
CA GLU A 70 -7.75 14.68 32.78
C GLU A 70 -8.85 13.99 31.99
N THR A 71 -9.49 12.99 32.59
CA THR A 71 -10.53 12.16 31.93
C THR A 71 -11.79 12.95 31.56
N GLU A 72 -12.03 14.09 32.19
CA GLU A 72 -13.14 15.01 31.87
C GLU A 72 -13.04 15.54 30.41
N ASN A 73 -11.84 15.68 29.89
CA ASN A 73 -11.63 16.10 28.51
C ASN A 73 -12.06 15.07 27.47
N ARG A 74 -12.27 13.81 27.86
CA ARG A 74 -12.82 12.77 26.99
C ARG A 74 -14.18 13.18 26.44
N ALA A 75 -15.12 13.57 27.31
CA ALA A 75 -16.44 13.96 26.90
C ALA A 75 -16.43 15.16 25.96
N LYS A 76 -15.50 16.11 26.16
CA LYS A 76 -15.33 17.26 25.26
C LYS A 76 -14.82 16.83 23.88
N ALA A 77 -13.82 15.94 23.83
CA ALA A 77 -13.27 15.43 22.57
C ALA A 77 -14.34 14.63 21.79
N GLU A 78 -15.03 13.71 22.44
CA GLU A 78 -16.05 12.87 21.83
C GLU A 78 -17.26 13.67 21.31
N ALA A 79 -17.67 14.73 22.02
CA ALA A 79 -18.73 15.63 21.58
C ALA A 79 -18.39 16.38 20.28
N GLU A 80 -17.10 16.62 20.01
CA GLU A 80 -16.59 17.23 18.77
C GLU A 80 -16.24 16.20 17.68
N GLY A 81 -16.40 14.90 17.97
CA GLY A 81 -16.03 13.82 17.08
C GLY A 81 -14.53 13.52 17.02
N PHE A 82 -13.76 13.96 18.01
CA PHE A 82 -12.33 13.70 18.12
C PHE A 82 -12.05 12.43 18.92
N HIS A 83 -10.96 11.74 18.58
CA HIS A 83 -10.46 10.64 19.39
C HIS A 83 -9.81 11.15 20.67
N PHE A 84 -9.91 10.36 21.73
CA PHE A 84 -9.30 10.69 23.01
C PHE A 84 -8.32 9.61 23.46
N VAL A 85 -7.15 10.07 23.95
CA VAL A 85 -6.13 9.19 24.54
C VAL A 85 -5.80 9.70 25.95
N ASP A 86 -5.93 8.82 26.94
CA ASP A 86 -5.59 9.11 28.33
C ASP A 86 -4.09 8.92 28.56
N LYS A 87 -3.39 10.01 28.90
CA LYS A 87 -1.95 10.00 29.19
C LYS A 87 -1.55 9.16 30.40
N ASN A 88 -2.48 8.95 31.34
CA ASN A 88 -2.25 8.15 32.55
C ASN A 88 -2.53 6.65 32.33
N SER A 89 -3.11 6.29 31.17
CA SER A 89 -3.40 4.90 30.86
C SER A 89 -2.14 4.10 30.64
N LYS A 90 -2.01 2.95 31.30
CA LYS A 90 -0.95 1.97 31.03
C LYS A 90 -1.02 1.42 29.59
N LYS A 91 -2.15 1.60 28.91
CA LYS A 91 -2.41 1.16 27.54
C LYS A 91 -2.32 2.31 26.53
N MET A 92 -1.87 3.52 26.93
CA MET A 92 -1.81 4.71 26.06
C MET A 92 -1.24 4.42 24.68
N SER A 93 -0.08 3.74 24.63
CA SER A 93 0.59 3.42 23.35
C SER A 93 -0.22 2.43 22.51
N LEU A 94 -0.95 1.52 23.13
CA LEU A 94 -1.82 0.56 22.42
C LEU A 94 -3.07 1.26 21.86
N ASP A 95 -3.68 2.14 22.66
CA ASP A 95 -4.85 2.92 22.26
C ASP A 95 -4.50 3.87 21.11
N LEU A 96 -3.37 4.57 21.21
CA LEU A 96 -2.87 5.44 20.15
C LEU A 96 -2.58 4.64 18.87
N ARG A 97 -1.93 3.49 19.01
CA ARG A 97 -1.65 2.60 17.87
C ARG A 97 -2.94 2.12 17.20
N ALA A 98 -3.94 1.72 17.97
CA ALA A 98 -5.23 1.30 17.44
C ALA A 98 -5.91 2.41 16.62
N ILE A 99 -5.92 3.65 17.13
CA ILE A 99 -6.45 4.81 16.41
C ILE A 99 -5.65 5.07 15.12
N MET A 100 -4.32 4.99 15.17
CA MET A 100 -3.48 5.17 13.98
C MET A 100 -3.74 4.10 12.93
N GLU A 101 -3.85 2.84 13.32
CA GLU A 101 -4.13 1.73 12.42
C GLU A 101 -5.53 1.86 11.78
N GLU A 102 -6.54 2.21 12.56
CA GLU A 102 -7.92 2.28 12.10
C GLU A 102 -8.24 3.56 11.31
N HIS A 103 -7.75 4.72 11.75
CA HIS A 103 -8.18 6.01 11.22
C HIS A 103 -7.13 6.76 10.40
N MET A 104 -5.83 6.57 10.67
CA MET A 104 -4.75 7.25 9.94
C MET A 104 -4.22 6.44 8.74
N GLY A 105 -4.77 5.25 8.48
CA GLY A 105 -4.42 4.43 7.33
C GLY A 105 -3.21 3.52 7.53
N PHE A 106 -2.68 3.35 8.74
CA PHE A 106 -1.53 2.46 9.00
C PHE A 106 -1.90 0.99 9.05
N GLY A 107 -3.14 0.65 9.38
CA GLY A 107 -3.68 -0.71 9.32
C GLY A 107 -4.16 -1.12 7.93
N ASP A 108 -4.88 -2.23 7.86
CA ASP A 108 -5.55 -2.68 6.64
C ASP A 108 -6.58 -1.66 6.17
N PHE A 109 -6.87 -1.64 4.87
CA PHE A 109 -8.00 -0.87 4.38
C PHE A 109 -9.29 -1.68 4.54
N ILE A 110 -10.23 -1.13 5.33
CA ILE A 110 -11.49 -1.81 5.61
C ILE A 110 -12.62 -1.06 4.90
N PHE A 111 -13.20 -1.70 3.89
CA PHE A 111 -14.45 -1.24 3.32
C PHE A 111 -15.59 -1.51 4.30
N ARG A 112 -16.36 -0.47 4.60
CA ARG A 112 -17.43 -0.53 5.60
C ARG A 112 -18.78 -0.16 5.00
N ASP A 113 -19.82 -0.72 5.53
CA ASP A 113 -21.18 -0.25 5.31
C ASP A 113 -21.33 1.18 5.87
N PRO A 114 -21.82 2.15 5.07
CA PRO A 114 -21.89 3.54 5.50
C PRO A 114 -22.87 3.78 6.66
N LYS A 115 -23.89 2.93 6.82
CA LYS A 115 -24.95 3.07 7.85
C LYS A 115 -24.57 2.33 9.13
N THR A 116 -24.25 1.06 9.01
CA THR A 116 -23.99 0.18 10.16
C THR A 116 -22.53 0.22 10.63
N LYS A 117 -21.60 0.75 9.80
CA LYS A 117 -20.15 0.70 10.00
C LYS A 117 -19.56 -0.71 10.02
N ALA A 118 -20.36 -1.74 9.74
CA ALA A 118 -19.90 -3.11 9.64
C ALA A 118 -18.84 -3.28 8.56
N GLU A 119 -17.88 -4.16 8.81
CA GLU A 119 -16.86 -4.54 7.84
C GLU A 119 -17.49 -5.31 6.69
N ILE A 120 -17.28 -4.86 5.45
CA ILE A 120 -17.68 -5.54 4.22
C ILE A 120 -16.53 -6.35 3.68
N MET A 121 -15.35 -5.72 3.60
CA MET A 121 -14.15 -6.33 3.04
C MET A 121 -12.90 -5.67 3.63
N ARG A 122 -11.89 -6.50 3.90
CA ARG A 122 -10.58 -6.09 4.37
C ARG A 122 -9.54 -6.29 3.29
N ILE A 123 -8.71 -5.30 3.07
CA ILE A 123 -7.67 -5.24 2.04
C ILE A 123 -6.31 -5.01 2.70
N HIS A 124 -5.39 -5.93 2.49
CA HIS A 124 -4.05 -5.87 3.10
C HIS A 124 -3.00 -5.19 2.20
N ASN A 125 -3.19 -5.22 0.87
CA ASN A 125 -2.21 -4.74 -0.10
C ASN A 125 -2.85 -4.28 -1.42
N LEU A 126 -2.03 -3.68 -2.30
CA LEU A 126 -2.51 -3.14 -3.59
C LEU A 126 -3.06 -4.22 -4.53
N LYS A 127 -2.52 -5.44 -4.48
CA LYS A 127 -3.03 -6.52 -5.33
C LYS A 127 -4.44 -6.90 -4.93
N GLU A 128 -4.68 -7.08 -3.63
CA GLU A 128 -6.03 -7.38 -3.13
C GLU A 128 -7.02 -6.26 -3.45
N LEU A 129 -6.59 -4.99 -3.36
CA LEU A 129 -7.43 -3.87 -3.76
C LEU A 129 -7.78 -3.94 -5.24
N GLN A 130 -6.81 -4.18 -6.11
CA GLN A 130 -6.99 -4.34 -7.54
C GLN A 130 -7.95 -5.48 -7.87
N ASP A 131 -7.78 -6.65 -7.24
CA ASP A 131 -8.57 -7.84 -7.52
C ASP A 131 -10.04 -7.73 -7.04
N ASN A 132 -10.31 -6.85 -6.08
CA ASN A 132 -11.61 -6.78 -5.41
C ASN A 132 -12.37 -5.46 -5.60
N ILE A 133 -11.75 -4.42 -6.15
CA ILE A 133 -12.34 -3.07 -6.23
C ILE A 133 -13.70 -3.04 -6.92
N PHE A 134 -13.93 -3.90 -7.92
CA PHE A 134 -15.20 -4.01 -8.64
C PHE A 134 -16.26 -4.84 -7.90
N ARG A 135 -15.90 -5.49 -6.79
CA ARG A 135 -16.81 -6.26 -5.95
C ARG A 135 -17.36 -5.47 -4.76
N ILE A 136 -16.78 -4.30 -4.50
CA ILE A 136 -17.20 -3.44 -3.38
C ILE A 136 -18.55 -2.80 -3.71
N PRO A 137 -19.55 -2.81 -2.81
CA PRO A 137 -20.82 -2.10 -3.03
C PRO A 137 -20.62 -0.61 -3.26
N ASP A 138 -21.46 -0.01 -4.11
CA ASP A 138 -21.34 1.42 -4.49
C ASP A 138 -21.44 2.35 -3.30
N ASP A 139 -22.35 2.10 -2.36
CA ASP A 139 -22.52 2.91 -1.15
C ASP A 139 -21.25 2.92 -0.29
N SER A 140 -20.58 1.77 -0.15
CA SER A 140 -19.31 1.66 0.56
C SER A 140 -18.21 2.40 -0.20
N MET A 141 -18.14 2.23 -1.51
CA MET A 141 -17.14 2.90 -2.35
C MET A 141 -17.29 4.41 -2.25
N LEU A 142 -18.52 4.94 -2.40
CA LEU A 142 -18.85 6.35 -2.24
C LEU A 142 -18.48 6.88 -0.84
N TYR A 143 -18.79 6.11 0.21
CA TYR A 143 -18.44 6.47 1.58
C TYR A 143 -16.93 6.71 1.74
N HIS A 144 -16.10 5.86 1.13
CA HIS A 144 -14.65 5.98 1.25
C HIS A 144 -14.05 7.04 0.30
N ILE A 145 -14.59 7.21 -0.90
CA ILE A 145 -14.17 8.23 -1.86
C ILE A 145 -14.44 9.62 -1.28
N SER A 146 -15.67 9.89 -0.83
CA SER A 146 -16.08 11.22 -0.33
C SER A 146 -15.27 11.69 0.89
N ARG A 147 -14.62 10.77 1.61
CA ARG A 147 -13.79 11.04 2.80
C ARG A 147 -12.30 10.92 2.56
N ASN A 148 -11.91 10.64 1.31
CA ASN A 148 -10.52 10.50 0.90
C ASN A 148 -9.73 9.43 1.70
N HIS A 149 -10.42 8.39 2.15
CA HIS A 149 -9.81 7.35 2.99
C HIS A 149 -8.73 6.57 2.24
N MET A 150 -8.93 6.30 0.95
CA MET A 150 -8.01 5.51 0.15
C MET A 150 -6.67 6.21 -0.07
N SER A 151 -6.68 7.51 -0.38
CA SER A 151 -5.43 8.26 -0.56
C SER A 151 -4.66 8.38 0.76
N ARG A 152 -5.34 8.48 1.91
CA ARG A 152 -4.70 8.43 3.23
C ARG A 152 -4.02 7.09 3.48
N TRP A 153 -4.70 5.99 3.19
CA TRP A 153 -4.16 4.64 3.32
C TRP A 153 -2.93 4.40 2.42
N LEU A 154 -2.96 4.93 1.20
CA LEU A 154 -1.83 4.90 0.28
C LEU A 154 -0.66 5.78 0.75
N SER A 155 -0.95 6.98 1.28
CA SER A 155 0.07 7.88 1.85
C SER A 155 0.78 7.25 3.05
N ALA A 156 0.03 6.58 3.94
CA ALA A 156 0.61 5.86 5.08
C ALA A 156 1.56 4.72 4.66
N ARG A 157 1.45 4.24 3.42
CA ARG A 157 2.32 3.23 2.79
C ARG A 157 3.40 3.82 1.90
N ALA A 158 3.57 5.15 1.91
CA ALA A 158 4.49 5.88 1.04
C ALA A 158 4.25 5.63 -0.47
N ILE A 159 3.00 5.36 -0.85
CA ILE A 159 2.58 5.21 -2.25
C ILE A 159 2.10 6.58 -2.76
N PHE A 160 2.97 7.58 -2.63
CA PHE A 160 2.65 8.98 -2.91
C PHE A 160 2.19 9.25 -4.34
N PRO A 161 2.76 8.64 -5.41
CA PRO A 161 2.30 8.94 -6.77
C PRO A 161 0.81 8.64 -6.98
N VAL A 162 0.32 7.52 -6.43
CA VAL A 162 -1.10 7.18 -6.52
C VAL A 162 -1.94 7.99 -5.55
N SER A 163 -1.45 8.16 -4.31
CA SER A 163 -2.14 8.95 -3.29
C SER A 163 -2.40 10.39 -3.73
N ASP A 164 -1.36 11.07 -4.22
CA ASP A 164 -1.45 12.48 -4.62
C ASP A 164 -2.28 12.67 -5.89
N PHE A 165 -2.30 11.67 -6.77
CA PHE A 165 -3.21 11.63 -7.91
C PHE A 165 -4.67 11.51 -7.45
N LEU A 166 -4.98 10.56 -6.56
CA LEU A 166 -6.35 10.33 -6.08
C LEU A 166 -6.89 11.50 -5.23
N LYS A 167 -6.04 12.20 -4.49
CA LYS A 167 -6.46 13.42 -3.76
C LYS A 167 -7.06 14.50 -4.66
N LYS A 168 -6.65 14.56 -5.93
CA LYS A 168 -7.14 15.54 -6.92
C LYS A 168 -8.46 15.13 -7.55
N ILE A 169 -8.84 13.86 -7.45
CA ILE A 169 -10.07 13.29 -8.00
C ILE A 169 -11.07 13.14 -6.85
N THR A 170 -11.68 14.27 -6.47
CA THR A 170 -12.68 14.29 -5.41
C THR A 170 -14.07 13.95 -5.94
N TRP A 171 -14.95 13.51 -5.04
CA TRP A 171 -16.35 13.24 -5.40
C TRP A 171 -17.07 14.45 -6.03
N GLU A 172 -16.75 15.66 -5.58
CA GLU A 172 -17.34 16.88 -6.10
C GLU A 172 -16.99 17.13 -7.58
N ARG A 173 -15.83 16.65 -8.02
CA ARG A 173 -15.34 16.78 -9.39
C ARG A 173 -15.87 15.68 -10.31
N LEU A 174 -15.99 14.47 -9.79
CA LEU A 174 -16.42 13.31 -10.56
C LEU A 174 -17.49 12.56 -9.77
N LYS A 175 -18.77 12.88 -10.03
CA LYS A 175 -19.92 12.29 -9.34
C LYS A 175 -20.34 10.94 -9.95
N ASP A 176 -19.38 10.05 -10.16
CA ASP A 176 -19.58 8.75 -10.77
C ASP A 176 -18.71 7.69 -10.05
N VAL A 177 -19.35 6.77 -9.35
CA VAL A 177 -18.67 5.71 -8.59
C VAL A 177 -17.92 4.74 -9.52
N THR A 178 -18.52 4.41 -10.66
CA THR A 178 -17.90 3.48 -11.63
C THR A 178 -16.63 4.08 -12.21
N ALA A 179 -16.69 5.35 -12.64
CA ALA A 179 -15.52 6.05 -13.14
C ALA A 179 -14.41 6.18 -12.07
N HIS A 180 -14.77 6.42 -10.80
CA HIS A 180 -13.78 6.39 -9.71
C HIS A 180 -13.12 5.01 -9.55
N ARG A 181 -13.87 3.91 -9.66
CA ARG A 181 -13.31 2.56 -9.60
C ARG A 181 -12.28 2.32 -10.68
N GLU A 182 -12.63 2.65 -11.92
CA GLU A 182 -11.75 2.51 -13.09
C GLU A 182 -10.48 3.33 -12.92
N ILE A 183 -10.59 4.59 -12.52
CA ILE A 183 -9.44 5.46 -12.28
C ILE A 183 -8.53 4.92 -11.16
N ILE A 184 -9.11 4.44 -10.07
CA ILE A 184 -8.32 3.86 -8.96
C ILE A 184 -7.64 2.57 -9.42
N PHE A 185 -8.36 1.71 -10.12
CA PHE A 185 -7.84 0.48 -10.67
C PHE A 185 -6.65 0.75 -11.61
N ASP A 186 -6.82 1.64 -12.58
CA ASP A 186 -5.78 1.99 -13.55
C ASP A 186 -4.55 2.61 -12.88
N ALA A 187 -4.76 3.50 -11.92
CA ALA A 187 -3.65 4.10 -11.16
C ALA A 187 -2.85 3.07 -10.36
N ILE A 188 -3.52 2.07 -9.78
CA ILE A 188 -2.87 0.97 -9.07
C ILE A 188 -2.10 0.07 -10.04
N VAL A 189 -2.72 -0.31 -11.16
CA VAL A 189 -2.09 -1.13 -12.19
C VAL A 189 -0.84 -0.45 -12.72
N GLN A 190 -0.93 0.81 -13.14
CA GLN A 190 0.21 1.59 -13.63
C GLN A 190 1.34 1.69 -12.58
N TYR A 191 0.99 1.98 -11.33
CA TYR A 191 1.98 2.03 -10.25
C TYR A 191 2.68 0.69 -10.03
N ARG A 192 1.95 -0.41 -10.04
CA ARG A 192 2.51 -1.77 -9.91
C ARG A 192 3.41 -2.11 -11.08
N HIS A 193 3.02 -1.74 -12.31
CA HIS A 193 3.86 -1.88 -13.50
C HIS A 193 5.17 -1.10 -13.35
N MET A 194 5.11 0.18 -12.99
CA MET A 194 6.31 1.01 -12.80
C MET A 194 7.24 0.44 -11.72
N LYS A 195 6.69 -0.11 -10.63
CA LYS A 195 7.49 -0.72 -9.55
C LYS A 195 8.17 -2.02 -9.96
N ASN A 196 7.64 -2.69 -10.96
CA ASN A 196 8.18 -3.93 -11.49
C ASN A 196 9.17 -3.72 -12.67
N ILE A 197 9.38 -2.48 -13.12
CA ILE A 197 10.37 -2.17 -14.14
C ILE A 197 11.77 -2.48 -13.59
N GLY A 198 12.52 -3.32 -14.31
CA GLY A 198 13.88 -3.70 -13.92
C GLY A 198 14.01 -4.64 -12.73
N VAL A 199 12.89 -5.11 -12.16
CA VAL A 199 12.89 -6.04 -11.03
C VAL A 199 12.41 -7.41 -11.49
N VAL A 200 13.29 -8.42 -11.42
CA VAL A 200 12.91 -9.82 -11.55
C VAL A 200 12.35 -10.28 -10.20
N ALA A 201 11.04 -10.30 -10.09
CA ALA A 201 10.38 -10.69 -8.84
C ALA A 201 10.58 -12.17 -8.53
N VAL A 202 10.70 -12.54 -7.25
CA VAL A 202 10.60 -13.93 -6.83
C VAL A 202 9.17 -14.39 -7.07
N PHE A 203 9.02 -15.56 -7.68
CA PHE A 203 7.72 -16.16 -7.94
C PHE A 203 7.01 -16.46 -6.61
N ASP A 204 5.81 -15.95 -6.50
CA ASP A 204 4.90 -16.25 -5.40
C ASP A 204 3.52 -16.50 -6.03
N ARG A 205 3.02 -17.71 -5.89
CA ARG A 205 1.76 -18.13 -6.52
C ARG A 205 0.58 -17.20 -6.14
N MET A 206 0.60 -16.67 -4.92
CA MET A 206 -0.45 -15.79 -4.42
C MET A 206 -0.33 -14.35 -4.95
N LYS A 207 0.85 -13.96 -5.42
CA LYS A 207 1.15 -12.59 -5.89
C LYS A 207 1.37 -12.49 -7.39
N PHE A 208 1.52 -13.63 -8.08
CA PHE A 208 1.72 -13.67 -9.51
C PHE A 208 0.37 -13.58 -10.22
N ASP A 209 0.12 -12.46 -10.88
CA ASP A 209 -1.14 -12.16 -11.56
C ASP A 209 -0.92 -11.82 -13.04
N SER A 210 -1.99 -11.41 -13.75
CA SER A 210 -1.95 -11.05 -15.17
C SER A 210 -1.06 -9.83 -15.47
N TYR A 211 -0.69 -9.06 -14.46
CA TYR A 211 0.17 -7.86 -14.57
C TYR A 211 1.63 -8.14 -14.21
N SER A 212 1.93 -9.34 -13.73
CA SER A 212 3.28 -9.81 -13.42
C SER A 212 3.75 -10.73 -14.55
N HIS A 213 4.54 -10.19 -15.48
CA HIS A 213 4.92 -10.91 -16.68
C HIS A 213 6.21 -11.71 -16.55
N PHE A 214 7.06 -11.37 -15.57
CA PHE A 214 8.37 -12.01 -15.41
C PHE A 214 8.67 -12.29 -13.93
N ALA A 215 8.97 -13.53 -13.60
CA ALA A 215 9.35 -13.94 -12.26
C ALA A 215 10.45 -15.02 -12.29
N ARG A 216 11.13 -15.22 -11.15
CA ARG A 216 12.13 -16.28 -10.97
C ARG A 216 11.79 -17.18 -9.79
N ILE A 217 12.16 -18.43 -9.90
CA ILE A 217 12.17 -19.41 -8.80
C ILE A 217 13.65 -19.74 -8.52
N GLY A 218 14.07 -19.61 -7.27
CA GLY A 218 15.44 -19.76 -6.81
C GLY A 218 16.18 -18.43 -6.67
N ASP A 219 17.39 -18.50 -6.14
CA ASP A 219 18.27 -17.35 -5.85
C ASP A 219 19.53 -17.33 -6.72
N GLY A 220 19.75 -18.37 -7.52
CA GLY A 220 20.86 -18.49 -8.44
C GLY A 220 20.77 -17.60 -9.68
N SER A 221 21.59 -17.91 -10.68
CA SER A 221 21.59 -17.19 -11.94
C SER A 221 20.35 -17.51 -12.80
N LEU A 222 19.82 -16.48 -13.49
CA LEU A 222 18.75 -16.64 -14.48
C LEU A 222 19.19 -17.34 -15.78
N GLY A 223 20.49 -17.56 -15.95
CA GLY A 223 21.06 -17.99 -17.23
C GLY A 223 20.99 -16.90 -18.34
N GLY A 224 21.57 -17.18 -19.50
CA GLY A 224 21.65 -16.24 -20.61
C GLY A 224 20.29 -15.86 -21.20
N LYS A 225 19.43 -16.86 -21.43
CA LYS A 225 18.10 -16.66 -22.02
C LYS A 225 17.18 -15.88 -21.05
N GLY A 226 17.17 -16.25 -19.77
CA GLY A 226 16.39 -15.54 -18.76
C GLY A 226 16.79 -14.08 -18.60
N ARG A 227 18.10 -13.80 -18.58
CA ARG A 227 18.62 -12.42 -18.54
C ARG A 227 18.24 -11.64 -19.79
N GLY A 228 18.32 -12.25 -20.98
CA GLY A 228 17.92 -11.61 -22.23
C GLY A 228 16.44 -11.23 -22.27
N LEU A 229 15.56 -12.13 -21.83
CA LEU A 229 14.13 -11.84 -21.74
C LEU A 229 13.81 -10.77 -20.71
N ALA A 230 14.45 -10.80 -19.53
CA ALA A 230 14.29 -9.75 -18.52
C ALA A 230 14.74 -8.37 -19.03
N PHE A 231 15.81 -8.33 -19.80
CA PHE A 231 16.31 -7.11 -20.44
C PHE A 231 15.30 -6.58 -21.48
N LEU A 232 14.76 -7.47 -22.35
CA LEU A 232 13.75 -7.08 -23.33
C LEU A 232 12.46 -6.59 -22.68
N ASP A 233 11.99 -7.25 -21.62
CA ASP A 233 10.82 -6.80 -20.84
C ASP A 233 11.03 -5.37 -20.30
N ASN A 234 12.21 -5.11 -19.79
CA ASN A 234 12.58 -3.78 -19.29
C ASN A 234 12.59 -2.72 -20.40
N ILE A 235 13.19 -3.03 -21.56
CA ILE A 235 13.19 -2.13 -22.73
C ILE A 235 11.77 -1.80 -23.18
N ILE A 236 10.93 -2.81 -23.36
CA ILE A 236 9.53 -2.63 -23.81
C ILE A 236 8.78 -1.70 -22.83
N LYS A 237 8.94 -1.93 -21.53
CA LYS A 237 8.29 -1.11 -20.48
C LYS A 237 8.81 0.32 -20.40
N MET A 238 10.08 0.54 -20.74
CA MET A 238 10.69 1.88 -20.73
C MET A 238 10.37 2.72 -21.97
N HIS A 239 9.93 2.10 -23.05
CA HIS A 239 9.66 2.75 -24.33
C HIS A 239 8.15 2.67 -24.69
N PRO A 240 7.35 3.69 -24.30
CA PRO A 240 5.90 3.73 -24.58
C PRO A 240 5.56 3.64 -26.07
N ASP A 241 6.50 3.98 -26.95
CA ASP A 241 6.36 3.95 -28.41
C ASP A 241 5.98 2.53 -28.91
N PHE A 242 6.43 1.48 -28.23
CA PHE A 242 6.04 0.10 -28.55
C PHE A 242 4.53 -0.18 -28.38
N SER A 243 3.83 0.66 -27.60
CA SER A 243 2.38 0.57 -27.39
C SER A 243 1.58 1.43 -28.38
N SER A 244 2.24 2.22 -29.26
CA SER A 244 1.60 3.18 -30.14
C SER A 244 1.13 2.61 -31.49
N PHE A 245 1.40 1.33 -31.77
CA PHE A 245 1.03 0.69 -33.05
C PHE A 245 -0.41 0.16 -33.00
N PRO A 246 -1.34 0.72 -33.81
CA PRO A 246 -2.72 0.25 -33.83
C PRO A 246 -2.82 -1.23 -34.16
N GLY A 247 -3.50 -1.99 -33.32
CA GLY A 247 -3.72 -3.43 -33.52
C GLY A 247 -2.51 -4.32 -33.25
N VAL A 248 -1.40 -3.76 -32.75
CA VAL A 248 -0.18 -4.53 -32.42
C VAL A 248 0.12 -4.37 -30.95
N THR A 249 0.33 -5.48 -30.25
CA THR A 249 0.82 -5.50 -28.87
C THR A 249 2.23 -6.08 -28.84
N VAL A 250 3.20 -5.27 -28.39
CA VAL A 250 4.59 -5.69 -28.19
C VAL A 250 4.80 -6.07 -26.74
N GLN A 251 5.01 -7.34 -26.46
CA GLN A 251 5.23 -7.85 -25.10
C GLN A 251 6.10 -9.11 -25.12
N ILE A 252 6.78 -9.40 -24.03
CA ILE A 252 7.33 -10.74 -23.82
C ILE A 252 6.21 -11.69 -23.37
N PRO A 253 6.33 -13.00 -23.65
CA PRO A 253 5.41 -13.97 -23.06
C PRO A 253 5.52 -13.96 -21.54
N LYS A 254 4.43 -14.32 -20.86
CA LYS A 254 4.44 -14.50 -19.41
C LYS A 254 5.45 -15.60 -19.04
N THR A 255 6.48 -15.24 -18.26
CA THR A 255 7.66 -16.07 -18.07
C THR A 255 7.96 -16.28 -16.58
N VAL A 256 8.19 -17.53 -16.20
CA VAL A 256 8.80 -17.89 -14.92
C VAL A 256 10.11 -18.61 -15.21
N VAL A 257 11.22 -18.11 -14.70
CA VAL A 257 12.56 -18.67 -14.90
C VAL A 257 12.95 -19.48 -13.67
N LEU A 258 13.34 -20.74 -13.88
CA LEU A 258 14.03 -21.53 -12.86
C LEU A 258 15.51 -21.10 -12.86
N CYS A 259 16.00 -20.65 -11.72
CA CYS A 259 17.40 -20.27 -11.54
C CYS A 259 18.31 -21.50 -11.49
N THR A 260 19.62 -21.31 -11.67
CA THR A 260 20.60 -22.40 -11.75
C THR A 260 20.66 -23.25 -10.49
N ASP A 261 20.45 -22.65 -9.32
CA ASP A 261 20.39 -23.37 -8.03
C ASP A 261 19.24 -24.39 -7.95
N VAL A 262 18.10 -24.12 -8.60
CA VAL A 262 16.99 -25.08 -8.71
C VAL A 262 17.39 -26.28 -9.58
N PHE A 263 18.13 -26.03 -10.67
CA PHE A 263 18.68 -27.09 -11.50
C PHE A 263 19.70 -27.93 -10.73
N ASP A 264 20.62 -27.28 -10.04
CA ASP A 264 21.63 -27.98 -9.21
C ASP A 264 20.95 -28.84 -8.14
N GLN A 265 19.93 -28.30 -7.44
CA GLN A 265 19.14 -29.05 -6.47
C GLN A 265 18.44 -30.26 -7.10
N PHE A 266 17.87 -30.13 -8.30
CA PHE A 266 17.26 -31.24 -9.03
C PHE A 266 18.28 -32.33 -9.33
N MET A 267 19.47 -31.98 -9.81
CA MET A 267 20.54 -32.89 -10.12
C MET A 267 21.09 -33.65 -8.88
N GLU A 268 21.33 -32.91 -7.80
CA GLU A 268 21.86 -33.42 -6.55
C GLU A 268 20.85 -34.31 -5.82
N GLN A 269 19.61 -33.86 -5.67
CA GLN A 269 18.54 -34.57 -4.98
C GLN A 269 18.25 -35.95 -5.58
N ASN A 270 18.41 -36.07 -6.90
CA ASN A 270 18.16 -37.31 -7.64
C ASN A 270 19.45 -38.06 -8.03
N ASN A 271 20.62 -37.63 -7.58
CA ASN A 271 21.93 -38.22 -7.93
C ASN A 271 22.17 -38.33 -9.45
N LEU A 272 21.65 -37.36 -10.23
CA LEU A 272 21.68 -37.42 -11.68
C LEU A 272 23.03 -37.09 -12.30
N TYR A 273 23.95 -36.42 -11.58
CA TYR A 273 25.29 -36.14 -12.10
C TYR A 273 26.07 -37.39 -12.43
N GLN A 274 25.92 -38.46 -11.63
CA GLN A 274 26.65 -39.72 -11.87
C GLN A 274 26.23 -40.34 -13.19
N ILE A 275 24.94 -40.46 -13.46
CA ILE A 275 24.43 -41.07 -14.70
C ILE A 275 24.63 -40.17 -15.91
N ALA A 276 24.47 -38.83 -15.76
CA ALA A 276 24.65 -37.85 -16.82
C ALA A 276 26.10 -37.76 -17.33
N LEU A 277 27.10 -38.07 -16.49
CA LEU A 277 28.54 -38.04 -16.82
C LEU A 277 29.14 -39.46 -17.05
N SER A 278 28.29 -40.51 -17.08
CA SER A 278 28.70 -41.86 -17.36
C SER A 278 28.70 -42.18 -18.86
N ASP A 279 29.24 -43.35 -19.25
CA ASP A 279 29.18 -43.86 -20.63
C ASP A 279 27.84 -44.59 -20.94
N ALA A 280 26.79 -44.33 -20.15
CA ALA A 280 25.46 -44.88 -20.38
C ALA A 280 24.82 -44.36 -21.68
N SER A 281 23.91 -45.14 -22.26
CA SER A 281 23.20 -44.71 -23.48
C SER A 281 22.25 -43.54 -23.20
N ASP A 282 21.97 -42.74 -24.23
CA ASP A 282 21.03 -41.60 -24.13
C ASP A 282 19.67 -42.04 -23.60
N GLU A 283 19.18 -43.23 -24.01
CA GLU A 283 17.93 -43.78 -23.54
C GLU A 283 17.94 -44.15 -22.06
N GLU A 284 19.07 -44.61 -21.55
CA GLU A 284 19.24 -44.90 -20.13
C GLU A 284 19.30 -43.63 -19.28
N ILE A 285 20.08 -42.64 -19.73
CA ILE A 285 20.12 -41.30 -19.12
C ILE A 285 18.72 -40.69 -19.08
N LEU A 286 18.02 -40.69 -20.21
CA LEU A 286 16.67 -40.13 -20.31
C LEU A 286 15.70 -40.82 -19.32
N ARG A 287 15.77 -42.14 -19.18
CA ARG A 287 14.90 -42.85 -18.22
C ARG A 287 15.13 -42.41 -16.76
N HIS A 288 16.36 -42.13 -16.37
CA HIS A 288 16.65 -41.61 -15.03
C HIS A 288 16.11 -40.22 -14.83
N PHE A 289 16.29 -39.32 -15.81
CA PHE A 289 15.77 -37.96 -15.74
C PHE A 289 14.23 -37.92 -15.68
N LEU A 290 13.53 -38.75 -16.47
CA LEU A 290 12.07 -38.80 -16.47
C LEU A 290 11.45 -39.35 -15.19
N ARG A 291 12.23 -40.11 -14.38
CA ARG A 291 11.80 -40.67 -13.08
C ARG A 291 12.17 -39.74 -11.90
N ALA A 292 13.00 -38.75 -12.16
CA ALA A 292 13.48 -37.85 -11.13
C ALA A 292 12.34 -36.94 -10.61
N GLN A 293 12.38 -36.67 -9.32
CA GLN A 293 11.42 -35.79 -8.66
C GLN A 293 11.88 -34.33 -8.78
N LEU A 294 10.95 -33.45 -9.11
CA LEU A 294 11.20 -31.99 -9.07
C LEU A 294 11.37 -31.53 -7.63
N PRO A 295 12.27 -30.56 -7.36
CA PRO A 295 12.47 -29.99 -6.04
C PRO A 295 11.28 -29.19 -5.53
#